data_cc1ee7ae1a71ca6ebc7f5982a0611900
#
_entry.id   cc1ee7ae1a71ca6ebc7f5982a0611900
#
_cell.length_a   1.000
_cell.length_b   1.000
_cell.length_c   1.000
_cell.angle_alpha   90.00
_cell.angle_beta   90.00
_cell.angle_gamma   90.00
#
_symmetry.space_group_name_H-M   'P 1'
#
loop_
_entity.id
_entity.type
_entity.pdbx_description
1 polymer ?
#
loop_
_entity_poly.entity_id
_entity_poly.type
_entity_poly.pdbx_seq_one_letter_code
_entity_poly.pdbx_strand_id
1 'polypeptide(L)'
;MNYISVDHISKNYGEKVLFDDISFGVNKGQKTALVADNGAGKSTLLKIIVGEDYSDSGEVVIRNGIRISFLSQEPNFNTSNTIDEVIEKAGNRMQQIIDAYDIAVTNNSKNDSKETRSQLEFAIAQMDVNECWDYDRRLKQLLTKLKITDTSGRISEMSGGQIKRLSLALTLLDNPDVLLLDEPTNHLDIEIIEWLEEYLMSSAVTLLMVTHDRYFLDRICDQIIELTNGAVYTHNGNYSYFLEKRAERQENNRIEVDKAKKLMKKELDWIRRMPKARTTKSKARIDSFHRTKSKATSLKKEEELKLEVAMSRIGGKILEMDNVSFNFPDKTILNNFSYTFKKGERIGFVGNNGTGKTTFLNLVMKNIIPQTGTVVAGETIVFGHYRQEGIKINDNQTVLQVVKDIAEIIPIGKDSNLTASQFLNHFMFPPKVQNDYVSNLSGGERRRLYLLTVLVSNPNFLILDEPTNDLDLLALNKLEEFLGKYSGCLILVSHDRYFLDKLVDHLFVFEGDGTIRDYYSNYSNYKLSRDTQKREAKSQEANTRKIKQKNDIPDKLKVKVSYKEKREYESLTGEIEKLEFEKVKIEEELNSGTVDYDKIQKLSQRIGEVIELIDDKTLRWMELDELMR
;
A
#
# COMPACT_ATOMS: atom_id res chain seq x y z
N MET A 1 -15.89 -15.36 14.35
CA MET A 1 -16.74 -14.45 15.13
C MET A 1 -16.87 -13.17 14.32
N ASN A 2 -18.09 -12.86 13.87
CA ASN A 2 -18.33 -11.73 12.99
C ASN A 2 -18.34 -10.40 13.78
N TYR A 3 -17.61 -9.39 13.29
CA TYR A 3 -17.56 -8.05 13.86
C TYR A 3 -18.42 -7.06 13.07
N ILE A 4 -18.43 -7.18 11.75
CA ILE A 4 -19.22 -6.36 10.83
C ILE A 4 -19.96 -7.29 9.90
N SER A 5 -21.30 -7.17 9.81
CA SER A 5 -22.15 -7.79 8.79
C SER A 5 -22.78 -6.70 7.94
N VAL A 6 -22.63 -6.85 6.65
CA VAL A 6 -23.27 -6.01 5.63
C VAL A 6 -24.28 -6.88 4.92
N ASP A 7 -25.56 -6.56 5.06
CA ASP A 7 -26.64 -7.42 4.61
C ASP A 7 -27.57 -6.67 3.62
N HIS A 8 -27.58 -7.15 2.36
CA HIS A 8 -28.46 -6.69 1.28
C HIS A 8 -28.41 -5.16 1.02
N ILE A 9 -27.21 -4.55 1.12
CA ILE A 9 -27.07 -3.11 0.94
C ILE A 9 -27.10 -2.72 -0.52
N SER A 10 -27.90 -1.67 -0.83
CA SER A 10 -27.92 -0.98 -2.12
C SER A 10 -27.71 0.51 -1.92
N LYS A 11 -27.02 1.16 -2.88
CA LYS A 11 -26.78 2.60 -2.90
C LYS A 11 -26.75 3.15 -4.31
N ASN A 12 -27.49 4.24 -4.53
CA ASN A 12 -27.56 4.96 -5.79
C ASN A 12 -27.27 6.45 -5.55
N TYR A 13 -26.61 7.09 -6.51
CA TYR A 13 -26.54 8.55 -6.59
C TYR A 13 -27.19 9.01 -7.89
N GLY A 14 -28.42 9.50 -7.79
CA GLY A 14 -29.23 9.86 -8.95
C GLY A 14 -29.46 8.66 -9.87
N GLU A 15 -29.02 8.74 -11.12
CA GLU A 15 -29.13 7.63 -12.08
C GLU A 15 -27.97 6.60 -11.98
N LYS A 16 -26.95 6.89 -11.20
CA LYS A 16 -25.77 6.02 -11.08
C LYS A 16 -25.96 5.04 -9.93
N VAL A 17 -26.12 3.76 -10.27
CA VAL A 17 -26.08 2.65 -9.30
C VAL A 17 -24.62 2.42 -8.93
N LEU A 18 -24.27 2.53 -7.64
CA LEU A 18 -22.95 2.21 -7.13
C LEU A 18 -22.84 0.70 -6.85
N PHE A 19 -23.75 0.17 -6.06
CA PHE A 19 -23.89 -1.25 -5.78
C PHE A 19 -25.35 -1.59 -5.47
N ASP A 20 -25.70 -2.83 -5.72
CA ASP A 20 -27.06 -3.33 -5.57
C ASP A 20 -27.04 -4.72 -4.94
N ASP A 21 -27.77 -4.89 -3.84
CA ASP A 21 -27.94 -6.15 -3.12
C ASP A 21 -26.63 -6.83 -2.70
N ILE A 22 -25.67 -6.07 -2.13
CA ILE A 22 -24.40 -6.61 -1.69
C ILE A 22 -24.45 -7.10 -0.25
N SER A 23 -23.83 -8.27 0.01
CA SER A 23 -23.74 -8.86 1.35
C SER A 23 -22.36 -9.46 1.58
N PHE A 24 -21.74 -9.15 2.72
CA PHE A 24 -20.47 -9.73 3.17
C PHE A 24 -20.27 -9.53 4.67
N GLY A 25 -19.32 -10.24 5.25
CA GLY A 25 -18.96 -10.11 6.66
C GLY A 25 -17.45 -10.00 6.87
N VAL A 26 -17.06 -9.31 7.94
CA VAL A 26 -15.67 -9.20 8.40
C VAL A 26 -15.56 -9.81 9.79
N ASN A 27 -14.70 -10.83 9.94
CA ASN A 27 -14.51 -11.56 11.17
C ASN A 27 -13.41 -10.94 12.04
N LYS A 28 -13.44 -11.24 13.35
CA LYS A 28 -12.41 -10.83 14.33
C LYS A 28 -11.02 -11.22 13.85
N GLY A 29 -10.09 -10.26 13.88
CA GLY A 29 -8.68 -10.46 13.51
C GLY A 29 -8.43 -10.66 12.01
N GLN A 30 -9.48 -10.62 11.18
CA GLN A 30 -9.37 -10.77 9.74
C GLN A 30 -8.88 -9.47 9.10
N LYS A 31 -7.97 -9.58 8.13
CA LYS A 31 -7.44 -8.45 7.36
C LYS A 31 -8.00 -8.51 5.95
N THR A 32 -9.05 -7.72 5.73
CA THR A 32 -9.86 -7.73 4.51
C THR A 32 -9.57 -6.49 3.66
N ALA A 33 -9.35 -6.66 2.36
CA ALA A 33 -9.31 -5.55 1.41
C ALA A 33 -10.56 -5.52 0.53
N LEU A 34 -11.06 -4.32 0.27
CA LEU A 34 -12.12 -4.05 -0.70
C LEU A 34 -11.50 -3.53 -1.99
N VAL A 35 -11.62 -4.28 -3.07
CA VAL A 35 -11.11 -3.95 -4.41
C VAL A 35 -12.28 -3.72 -5.35
N ALA A 36 -12.28 -2.59 -6.04
CA ALA A 36 -13.27 -2.25 -7.05
C ALA A 36 -12.74 -1.17 -7.99
N ASP A 37 -13.41 -0.98 -9.13
CA ASP A 37 -13.13 0.10 -10.06
C ASP A 37 -13.36 1.48 -9.42
N ASN A 38 -12.71 2.52 -9.95
CA ASN A 38 -12.95 3.87 -9.46
C ASN A 38 -14.40 4.30 -9.74
N GLY A 39 -15.00 4.96 -8.74
CA GLY A 39 -16.39 5.36 -8.80
C GLY A 39 -17.41 4.22 -8.59
N ALA A 40 -16.98 3.02 -8.17
CA ALA A 40 -17.84 1.90 -7.78
C ALA A 40 -18.40 2.02 -6.34
N GLY A 41 -18.06 3.09 -5.61
CA GLY A 41 -18.61 3.35 -4.29
C GLY A 41 -17.82 2.78 -3.11
N LYS A 42 -16.51 2.48 -3.26
CA LYS A 42 -15.65 1.98 -2.17
C LYS A 42 -15.70 2.85 -0.91
N SER A 43 -15.37 4.14 -1.06
CA SER A 43 -15.37 5.10 0.06
C SER A 43 -16.78 5.33 0.62
N THR A 44 -17.81 5.31 -0.24
CA THR A 44 -19.21 5.39 0.18
C THR A 44 -19.59 4.19 1.05
N LEU A 45 -19.18 2.99 0.66
CA LEU A 45 -19.42 1.77 1.44
C LEU A 45 -18.75 1.84 2.82
N LEU A 46 -17.49 2.31 2.90
CA LEU A 46 -16.82 2.52 4.18
C LEU A 46 -17.56 3.55 5.05
N LYS A 47 -18.03 4.66 4.47
CA LYS A 47 -18.81 5.69 5.18
C LYS A 47 -20.15 5.14 5.68
N ILE A 48 -20.83 4.29 4.90
CA ILE A 48 -22.07 3.61 5.34
C ILE A 48 -21.77 2.69 6.53
N ILE A 49 -20.65 1.94 6.50
CA ILE A 49 -20.25 1.06 7.60
C ILE A 49 -19.99 1.86 8.89
N VAL A 50 -19.37 3.03 8.79
CA VAL A 50 -19.12 3.90 9.97
C VAL A 50 -20.36 4.65 10.44
N GLY A 51 -21.39 4.75 9.58
CA GLY A 51 -22.61 5.51 9.86
C GLY A 51 -22.54 7.00 9.49
N GLU A 52 -21.54 7.39 8.68
CA GLU A 52 -21.42 8.75 8.12
C GLU A 52 -22.32 8.96 6.87
N ASP A 53 -22.77 7.88 6.22
CA ASP A 53 -23.71 7.90 5.10
C ASP A 53 -24.74 6.78 5.29
N TYR A 54 -25.86 6.85 4.55
CA TYR A 54 -26.96 5.90 4.66
C TYR A 54 -27.07 5.06 3.38
N SER A 55 -27.42 3.78 3.54
CA SER A 55 -27.83 2.92 2.43
C SER A 55 -29.26 3.23 1.98
N ASP A 56 -29.55 2.98 0.70
CA ASP A 56 -30.95 3.10 0.18
C ASP A 56 -31.79 1.88 0.62
N SER A 57 -31.16 0.71 0.78
CA SER A 57 -31.77 -0.51 1.31
C SER A 57 -30.73 -1.37 2.03
N GLY A 58 -31.19 -2.36 2.80
CA GLY A 58 -30.35 -3.24 3.60
C GLY A 58 -29.86 -2.59 4.90
N GLU A 59 -29.04 -3.31 5.64
CA GLU A 59 -28.52 -2.85 6.93
C GLU A 59 -27.06 -3.25 7.16
N VAL A 60 -26.38 -2.46 7.98
CA VAL A 60 -25.06 -2.78 8.53
C VAL A 60 -25.20 -3.10 10.01
N VAL A 61 -24.81 -4.29 10.40
CA VAL A 61 -24.81 -4.72 11.79
C VAL A 61 -23.39 -4.77 12.32
N ILE A 62 -23.10 -3.91 13.30
CA ILE A 62 -21.82 -3.88 14.01
C ILE A 62 -22.06 -4.49 15.38
N ARG A 63 -21.17 -5.37 15.79
CA ARG A 63 -21.25 -5.99 17.11
C ARG A 63 -21.13 -4.95 18.22
N ASN A 64 -21.98 -5.06 19.25
CA ASN A 64 -21.95 -4.15 20.41
C ASN A 64 -20.62 -4.24 21.17
N GLY A 65 -20.13 -3.07 21.62
CA GLY A 65 -18.92 -2.95 22.43
C GLY A 65 -17.61 -2.96 21.64
N ILE A 66 -17.65 -2.88 20.33
CA ILE A 66 -16.47 -2.80 19.45
C ILE A 66 -16.15 -1.34 19.16
N ARG A 67 -14.86 -0.98 19.26
CA ARG A 67 -14.34 0.33 18.87
C ARG A 67 -13.94 0.29 17.39
N ILE A 68 -14.46 1.23 16.62
CA ILE A 68 -14.14 1.39 15.20
C ILE A 68 -13.46 2.73 15.02
N SER A 69 -12.30 2.73 14.33
CA SER A 69 -11.65 3.96 13.86
C SER A 69 -11.58 3.96 12.34
N PHE A 70 -11.81 5.12 11.75
CA PHE A 70 -11.89 5.30 10.31
C PHE A 70 -10.89 6.35 9.83
N LEU A 71 -10.04 5.97 8.88
CA LEU A 71 -9.19 6.88 8.11
C LEU A 71 -9.86 7.16 6.76
N SER A 72 -10.39 8.36 6.60
CA SER A 72 -10.96 8.81 5.32
C SER A 72 -9.88 9.10 4.27
N GLN A 73 -10.24 9.01 2.99
CA GLN A 73 -9.34 9.34 1.88
C GLN A 73 -8.85 10.78 1.97
N GLU A 74 -9.74 11.73 2.25
CA GLU A 74 -9.45 13.16 2.45
C GLU A 74 -9.87 13.56 3.86
N PRO A 75 -8.93 13.54 4.84
CA PRO A 75 -9.22 13.96 6.19
C PRO A 75 -9.56 15.46 6.23
N ASN A 76 -10.63 15.80 6.94
CA ASN A 76 -11.11 17.18 7.01
C ASN A 76 -10.92 17.70 8.45
N PHE A 77 -9.91 18.54 8.62
CA PHE A 77 -9.66 19.24 9.88
C PHE A 77 -9.99 20.73 9.72
N ASN A 78 -10.37 21.35 10.83
CA ASN A 78 -10.55 22.81 10.83
C ASN A 78 -9.19 23.49 10.64
N THR A 79 -9.03 24.21 9.54
CA THR A 79 -7.78 24.85 9.13
C THR A 79 -7.27 25.91 10.09
N SER A 80 -8.15 26.46 10.95
CA SER A 80 -7.78 27.45 11.96
C SER A 80 -7.11 26.84 13.21
N ASN A 81 -7.28 25.53 13.45
CA ASN A 81 -6.75 24.87 14.62
C ASN A 81 -5.24 24.62 14.50
N THR A 82 -4.56 24.57 15.66
CA THR A 82 -3.20 24.02 15.76
C THR A 82 -3.24 22.49 15.76
N ILE A 83 -2.10 21.88 15.50
CA ILE A 83 -1.96 20.41 15.54
C ILE A 83 -2.25 19.89 16.95
N ASP A 84 -1.74 20.58 17.99
CA ASP A 84 -2.01 20.22 19.38
C ASP A 84 -3.51 20.25 19.71
N GLU A 85 -4.25 21.28 19.28
CA GLU A 85 -5.71 21.35 19.48
C GLU A 85 -6.46 20.20 18.77
N VAL A 86 -5.97 19.76 17.62
CA VAL A 86 -6.57 18.62 16.90
C VAL A 86 -6.30 17.32 17.63
N ILE A 87 -5.09 17.13 18.17
CA ILE A 87 -4.71 15.96 18.96
C ILE A 87 -5.54 15.90 20.24
N GLU A 88 -5.67 17.01 20.97
CA GLU A 88 -6.49 17.09 22.18
C GLU A 88 -7.97 16.76 21.91
N LYS A 89 -8.53 17.28 20.82
CA LYS A 89 -9.92 16.98 20.43
C LYS A 89 -10.14 15.52 20.05
N ALA A 90 -9.19 14.93 19.33
CA ALA A 90 -9.27 13.53 18.94
C ALA A 90 -9.10 12.59 20.15
N GLY A 91 -8.20 12.93 21.07
CA GLY A 91 -7.95 12.18 22.30
C GLY A 91 -8.92 12.48 23.43
N ASN A 92 -9.94 13.31 23.23
CA ASN A 92 -10.77 13.90 24.29
C ASN A 92 -11.32 12.86 25.27
N ARG A 93 -11.76 11.68 24.80
CA ARG A 93 -12.25 10.61 25.68
C ARG A 93 -11.14 10.01 26.56
N MET A 94 -9.99 9.71 25.97
CA MET A 94 -8.85 9.14 26.71
C MET A 94 -8.27 10.16 27.66
N GLN A 95 -8.15 11.42 27.22
CA GLN A 95 -7.69 12.53 28.03
C GLN A 95 -8.64 12.79 29.21
N GLN A 96 -9.95 12.74 29.01
CA GLN A 96 -10.93 12.85 30.10
C GLN A 96 -10.77 11.75 31.17
N ILE A 97 -10.44 10.53 30.75
CA ILE A 97 -10.18 9.42 31.68
C ILE A 97 -8.89 9.68 32.47
N ILE A 98 -7.84 10.16 31.79
CA ILE A 98 -6.55 10.51 32.41
C ILE A 98 -6.74 11.67 33.40
N ASP A 99 -7.43 12.73 33.00
CA ASP A 99 -7.72 13.89 33.85
C ASP A 99 -8.57 13.49 35.07
N ALA A 100 -9.57 12.62 34.88
CA ALA A 100 -10.37 12.09 35.98
C ALA A 100 -9.54 11.27 36.95
N TYR A 101 -8.57 10.49 36.47
CA TYR A 101 -7.62 9.76 37.32
C TYR A 101 -6.71 10.72 38.09
N ASP A 102 -6.13 11.75 37.45
CA ASP A 102 -5.26 12.73 38.12
C ASP A 102 -6.00 13.53 39.17
N ILE A 103 -7.26 13.89 38.90
CA ILE A 103 -8.15 14.53 39.91
C ILE A 103 -8.42 13.58 41.09
N ALA A 104 -8.72 12.31 40.82
CA ALA A 104 -9.00 11.31 41.84
C ALA A 104 -7.76 11.05 42.74
N VAL A 105 -6.56 10.96 42.15
CA VAL A 105 -5.28 10.85 42.85
C VAL A 105 -5.05 12.06 43.74
N THR A 106 -5.25 13.28 43.18
CA THR A 106 -5.07 14.54 43.92
C THR A 106 -6.04 14.65 45.08
N ASN A 107 -7.31 14.28 44.88
CA ASN A 107 -8.33 14.32 45.93
C ASN A 107 -8.05 13.31 47.07
N ASN A 108 -7.66 12.09 46.69
CA ASN A 108 -7.32 11.06 47.68
C ASN A 108 -6.06 11.42 48.48
N SER A 109 -5.08 12.09 47.87
CA SER A 109 -3.87 12.56 48.59
C SER A 109 -4.15 13.69 49.58
N LYS A 110 -5.17 14.53 49.31
CA LYS A 110 -5.58 15.63 50.19
C LYS A 110 -6.51 15.20 51.31
N ASN A 111 -7.37 14.23 51.06
CA ASN A 111 -8.37 13.74 51.98
C ASN A 111 -8.58 12.24 51.80
N ASP A 112 -7.97 11.42 52.63
CA ASP A 112 -8.07 9.95 52.58
C ASP A 112 -9.38 9.49 53.23
N SER A 113 -10.48 9.58 52.52
CA SER A 113 -11.80 9.12 52.92
C SER A 113 -12.22 7.87 52.14
N LYS A 114 -13.23 7.15 52.63
CA LYS A 114 -13.78 5.98 51.95
C LYS A 114 -14.32 6.34 50.55
N GLU A 115 -14.86 7.55 50.41
CA GLU A 115 -15.41 8.07 49.13
C GLU A 115 -14.31 8.38 48.13
N THR A 116 -13.22 9.04 48.53
CA THR A 116 -12.10 9.36 47.66
C THR A 116 -11.34 8.11 47.20
N ARG A 117 -11.23 7.09 48.06
CA ARG A 117 -10.68 5.78 47.69
C ARG A 117 -11.53 5.07 46.65
N SER A 118 -12.87 5.06 46.83
CA SER A 118 -13.77 4.45 45.83
C SER A 118 -13.73 5.17 44.47
N GLN A 119 -13.61 6.51 44.48
CA GLN A 119 -13.42 7.30 43.26
C GLN A 119 -12.09 6.97 42.57
N LEU A 120 -11.00 6.81 43.33
CA LEU A 120 -9.70 6.42 42.77
C LEU A 120 -9.72 5.01 42.21
N GLU A 121 -10.31 4.04 42.90
CA GLU A 121 -10.48 2.67 42.41
C GLU A 121 -11.27 2.62 41.10
N PHE A 122 -12.36 3.40 41.02
CA PHE A 122 -13.12 3.54 39.79
C PHE A 122 -12.30 4.16 38.66
N ALA A 123 -11.56 5.23 38.94
CA ALA A 123 -10.71 5.88 37.93
C ALA A 123 -9.58 4.95 37.45
N ILE A 124 -8.95 4.18 38.34
CA ILE A 124 -7.96 3.16 38.00
C ILE A 124 -8.58 2.10 37.06
N ALA A 125 -9.77 1.59 37.42
CA ALA A 125 -10.46 0.61 36.59
C ALA A 125 -10.78 1.16 35.18
N GLN A 126 -11.13 2.46 35.07
CA GLN A 126 -11.32 3.11 33.77
C GLN A 126 -10.02 3.23 32.98
N MET A 127 -8.90 3.57 33.64
CA MET A 127 -7.57 3.61 33.04
C MET A 127 -7.15 2.24 32.51
N ASP A 128 -7.39 1.16 33.29
CA ASP A 128 -7.08 -0.22 32.91
C ASP A 128 -7.92 -0.70 31.71
N VAL A 129 -9.25 -0.52 31.80
CA VAL A 129 -10.20 -0.96 30.73
C VAL A 129 -9.94 -0.26 29.41
N ASN A 130 -9.51 1.02 29.44
CA ASN A 130 -9.26 1.80 28.23
C ASN A 130 -7.78 1.84 27.84
N GLU A 131 -6.88 1.14 28.54
CA GLU A 131 -5.43 1.08 28.26
C GLU A 131 -4.77 2.47 28.17
N CYS A 132 -5.16 3.40 29.07
CA CYS A 132 -4.73 4.80 29.02
C CYS A 132 -3.34 5.06 29.59
N TRP A 133 -2.73 4.12 30.34
CA TRP A 133 -1.43 4.31 31.01
C TRP A 133 -0.28 4.68 30.09
N ASP A 134 -0.29 4.19 28.85
CA ASP A 134 0.75 4.40 27.84
C ASP A 134 0.35 5.42 26.77
N TYR A 135 -0.74 6.16 26.94
CA TYR A 135 -1.30 7.06 25.93
C TYR A 135 -0.28 8.06 25.40
N ASP A 136 0.36 8.84 26.25
CA ASP A 136 1.36 9.85 25.87
C ASP A 136 2.58 9.23 25.19
N ARG A 137 3.01 8.07 25.69
CA ARG A 137 4.13 7.34 25.09
C ARG A 137 3.77 6.87 23.68
N ARG A 138 2.57 6.31 23.48
CA ARG A 138 2.06 5.87 22.19
C ARG A 138 1.90 7.04 21.23
N LEU A 139 1.31 8.14 21.69
CA LEU A 139 1.18 9.37 20.91
C LEU A 139 2.55 9.85 20.40
N LYS A 140 3.52 10.03 21.28
CA LYS A 140 4.89 10.43 20.90
C LYS A 140 5.55 9.46 19.92
N GLN A 141 5.36 8.16 20.13
CA GLN A 141 5.89 7.13 19.22
C GLN A 141 5.25 7.23 17.83
N LEU A 142 3.92 7.37 17.72
CA LEU A 142 3.19 7.50 16.47
C LEU A 142 3.61 8.77 15.72
N LEU A 143 3.64 9.93 16.42
CA LEU A 143 4.07 11.19 15.81
C LEU A 143 5.51 11.12 15.29
N THR A 144 6.42 10.53 16.06
CA THR A 144 7.82 10.33 15.63
C THR A 144 7.93 9.42 14.40
N LYS A 145 7.20 8.28 14.40
CA LYS A 145 7.21 7.33 13.27
C LYS A 145 6.61 7.92 12.00
N LEU A 146 5.58 8.75 12.14
CA LEU A 146 4.92 9.46 11.05
C LEU A 146 5.62 10.78 10.69
N LYS A 147 6.80 11.06 11.28
CA LYS A 147 7.63 12.24 11.00
C LYS A 147 6.88 13.57 11.24
N ILE A 148 6.06 13.62 12.29
CA ILE A 148 5.41 14.84 12.78
C ILE A 148 6.21 15.32 13.98
N THR A 149 7.10 16.28 13.78
CA THR A 149 8.06 16.74 14.82
C THR A 149 7.63 18.02 15.50
N ASP A 150 6.86 18.86 14.81
CA ASP A 150 6.32 20.11 15.31
C ASP A 150 4.80 20.05 15.36
N THR A 151 4.25 20.17 16.57
CA THR A 151 2.80 20.13 16.82
C THR A 151 2.21 21.51 17.10
N SER A 152 3.06 22.54 17.22
CA SER A 152 2.63 23.93 17.47
C SER A 152 2.10 24.63 16.21
N GLY A 153 2.43 24.13 15.01
CA GLY A 153 2.01 24.69 13.73
C GLY A 153 0.51 24.60 13.48
N ARG A 154 0.00 25.41 12.54
CA ARG A 154 -1.41 25.39 12.15
C ARG A 154 -1.68 24.37 11.06
N ILE A 155 -2.88 23.78 11.07
CA ILE A 155 -3.33 22.85 10.02
C ILE A 155 -3.27 23.49 8.62
N SER A 156 -3.55 24.80 8.50
CA SER A 156 -3.50 25.54 7.23
C SER A 156 -2.11 25.59 6.59
N GLU A 157 -1.05 25.37 7.37
CA GLU A 157 0.35 25.38 6.91
C GLU A 157 0.85 23.99 6.50
N MET A 158 0.06 22.95 6.78
CA MET A 158 0.41 21.56 6.48
C MET A 158 0.16 21.22 5.01
N SER A 159 1.05 20.43 4.43
CA SER A 159 0.80 19.77 3.15
C SER A 159 -0.25 18.67 3.28
N GLY A 160 -0.92 18.31 2.18
CA GLY A 160 -1.90 17.21 2.17
C GLY A 160 -1.33 15.89 2.73
N GLY A 161 -0.07 15.58 2.42
CA GLY A 161 0.61 14.41 2.96
C GLY A 161 0.86 14.48 4.48
N GLN A 162 1.11 15.68 5.03
CA GLN A 162 1.24 15.88 6.48
C GLN A 162 -0.11 15.71 7.17
N ILE A 163 -1.18 16.27 6.59
CA ILE A 163 -2.56 16.10 7.08
C ILE A 163 -2.94 14.62 7.12
N LYS A 164 -2.64 13.86 6.05
CA LYS A 164 -2.90 12.43 6.00
C LYS A 164 -2.14 11.66 7.10
N ARG A 165 -0.87 11.99 7.32
CA ARG A 165 -0.04 11.39 8.39
C ARG A 165 -0.60 11.69 9.78
N LEU A 166 -1.04 12.94 10.03
CA LEU A 166 -1.68 13.31 11.29
C LEU A 166 -2.98 12.50 11.50
N SER A 167 -3.84 12.44 10.49
CA SER A 167 -5.08 11.66 10.56
C SER A 167 -4.80 10.18 10.83
N LEU A 168 -3.80 9.60 10.18
CA LEU A 168 -3.38 8.21 10.43
C LEU A 168 -2.88 8.04 11.88
N ALA A 169 -2.08 8.98 12.41
CA ALA A 169 -1.63 8.95 13.80
C ALA A 169 -2.80 8.89 14.79
N LEU A 170 -3.80 9.76 14.57
CA LEU A 170 -4.98 9.83 15.43
C LEU A 170 -5.85 8.56 15.32
N THR A 171 -6.03 8.05 14.10
CA THR A 171 -6.79 6.81 13.87
C THR A 171 -6.15 5.60 14.56
N LEU A 172 -4.82 5.51 14.60
CA LEU A 172 -4.09 4.42 15.25
C LEU A 172 -3.97 4.60 16.77
N LEU A 173 -4.04 5.85 17.25
CA LEU A 173 -3.94 6.18 18.68
C LEU A 173 -5.09 5.61 19.49
N ASP A 174 -6.30 5.58 18.92
CA ASP A 174 -7.53 5.07 19.54
C ASP A 174 -7.49 3.59 19.92
N ASN A 175 -6.49 2.84 19.46
CA ASN A 175 -6.40 1.38 19.67
C ASN A 175 -7.72 0.64 19.35
N PRO A 176 -8.21 0.74 18.12
CA PRO A 176 -9.52 0.20 17.76
C PRO A 176 -9.51 -1.32 17.66
N ASP A 177 -10.69 -1.94 17.89
CA ASP A 177 -10.92 -3.36 17.60
C ASP A 177 -11.06 -3.60 16.08
N VAL A 178 -11.62 -2.59 15.38
CA VAL A 178 -11.78 -2.58 13.92
C VAL A 178 -11.22 -1.29 13.36
N LEU A 179 -10.33 -1.44 12.39
CA LEU A 179 -9.69 -0.35 11.68
C LEU A 179 -10.19 -0.30 10.24
N LEU A 180 -10.80 0.81 9.85
CA LEU A 180 -11.24 1.07 8.49
C LEU A 180 -10.28 2.07 7.84
N LEU A 181 -9.65 1.69 6.73
CA LEU A 181 -8.66 2.53 6.05
C LEU A 181 -9.05 2.77 4.59
N ASP A 182 -9.22 4.04 4.21
CA ASP A 182 -9.46 4.44 2.82
C ASP A 182 -8.20 5.07 2.22
N GLU A 183 -7.54 4.32 1.31
CA GLU A 183 -6.29 4.67 0.64
C GLU A 183 -5.19 5.13 1.62
N PRO A 184 -4.79 4.30 2.61
CA PRO A 184 -3.85 4.72 3.65
C PRO A 184 -2.43 4.97 3.14
N THR A 185 -2.07 4.40 2.00
CA THR A 185 -0.71 4.49 1.43
C THR A 185 -0.49 5.72 0.57
N ASN A 186 -1.58 6.39 0.11
CA ASN A 186 -1.48 7.57 -0.73
C ASN A 186 -0.78 8.73 -0.01
N HIS A 187 0.15 9.38 -0.71
CA HIS A 187 0.95 10.51 -0.20
C HIS A 187 1.89 10.19 0.97
N LEU A 188 2.07 8.91 1.31
CA LEU A 188 3.04 8.48 2.32
C LEU A 188 4.38 8.12 1.68
N ASP A 189 5.47 8.43 2.38
CA ASP A 189 6.80 7.96 1.99
C ASP A 189 6.90 6.43 2.15
N ILE A 190 7.72 5.80 1.33
CA ILE A 190 7.94 4.34 1.37
C ILE A 190 8.33 3.84 2.77
N GLU A 191 9.13 4.60 3.53
CA GLU A 191 9.53 4.24 4.90
C GLU A 191 8.33 4.19 5.85
N ILE A 192 7.37 5.11 5.70
CA ILE A 192 6.14 5.15 6.50
C ILE A 192 5.22 4.00 6.09
N ILE A 193 5.12 3.70 4.79
CA ILE A 193 4.34 2.57 4.28
C ILE A 193 4.90 1.24 4.84
N GLU A 194 6.22 1.05 4.80
CA GLU A 194 6.89 -0.13 5.36
C GLU A 194 6.64 -0.29 6.86
N TRP A 195 6.72 0.82 7.61
CA TRP A 195 6.40 0.81 9.03
C TRP A 195 4.92 0.46 9.28
N LEU A 196 3.99 1.01 8.48
CA LEU A 196 2.56 0.72 8.61
C LEU A 196 2.27 -0.76 8.31
N GLU A 197 2.94 -1.34 7.31
CA GLU A 197 2.87 -2.78 7.03
C GLU A 197 3.26 -3.60 8.25
N GLU A 198 4.43 -3.32 8.84
CA GLU A 198 4.93 -4.03 10.02
C GLU A 198 3.98 -3.88 11.21
N TYR A 199 3.45 -2.67 11.42
CA TYR A 199 2.48 -2.39 12.48
C TYR A 199 1.19 -3.20 12.29
N LEU A 200 0.60 -3.17 11.10
CA LEU A 200 -0.64 -3.91 10.82
C LEU A 200 -0.43 -5.43 10.82
N MET A 201 0.73 -5.92 10.39
CA MET A 201 1.04 -7.35 10.45
C MET A 201 1.18 -7.86 11.88
N SER A 202 1.80 -7.07 12.76
CA SER A 202 2.02 -7.45 14.17
C SER A 202 0.79 -7.25 15.04
N SER A 203 -0.17 -6.41 14.63
CA SER A 203 -1.38 -6.13 15.40
C SER A 203 -2.46 -7.19 15.18
N ALA A 204 -3.22 -7.49 16.25
CA ALA A 204 -4.39 -8.37 16.19
C ALA A 204 -5.68 -7.64 15.75
N VAL A 205 -5.57 -6.39 15.27
CA VAL A 205 -6.69 -5.56 14.84
C VAL A 205 -7.43 -6.18 13.66
N THR A 206 -8.76 -6.09 13.68
CA THR A 206 -9.58 -6.42 12.50
C THR A 206 -9.50 -5.29 11.50
N LEU A 207 -9.14 -5.59 10.26
CA LEU A 207 -8.89 -4.58 9.24
C LEU A 207 -9.86 -4.73 8.07
N LEU A 208 -10.49 -3.63 7.67
CA LEU A 208 -11.13 -3.49 6.37
C LEU A 208 -10.52 -2.28 5.67
N MET A 209 -9.88 -2.48 4.53
CA MET A 209 -9.20 -1.41 3.83
C MET A 209 -9.52 -1.35 2.35
N VAL A 210 -9.44 -0.14 1.81
CA VAL A 210 -9.41 0.16 0.39
C VAL A 210 -8.02 0.65 0.06
N THR A 211 -7.33 0.01 -0.87
CA THR A 211 -6.04 0.51 -1.40
C THR A 211 -5.77 -0.03 -2.79
N HIS A 212 -4.99 0.72 -3.55
CA HIS A 212 -4.47 0.34 -4.86
C HIS A 212 -3.00 -0.11 -4.81
N ASP A 213 -2.36 -0.07 -3.62
CA ASP A 213 -1.01 -0.60 -3.41
C ASP A 213 -1.03 -2.14 -3.35
N ARG A 214 -0.58 -2.75 -4.44
CA ARG A 214 -0.59 -4.22 -4.63
C ARG A 214 0.34 -4.93 -3.66
N TYR A 215 1.49 -4.31 -3.36
CA TYR A 215 2.47 -4.88 -2.45
C TYR A 215 1.94 -4.90 -1.02
N PHE A 216 1.25 -3.83 -0.64
CA PHE A 216 0.55 -3.71 0.64
C PHE A 216 -0.58 -4.75 0.76
N LEU A 217 -1.40 -4.92 -0.31
CA LEU A 217 -2.45 -5.94 -0.38
C LEU A 217 -1.89 -7.37 -0.24
N ASP A 218 -0.81 -7.68 -0.94
CA ASP A 218 -0.25 -9.04 -0.96
C ASP A 218 0.36 -9.45 0.39
N ARG A 219 0.90 -8.48 1.14
CA ARG A 219 1.55 -8.74 2.44
C ARG A 219 0.59 -8.79 3.62
N ILE A 220 -0.47 -8.00 3.60
CA ILE A 220 -1.31 -7.77 4.78
C ILE A 220 -2.61 -8.56 4.70
N CYS A 221 -3.23 -8.69 3.50
CA CYS A 221 -4.58 -9.21 3.40
C CYS A 221 -4.64 -10.72 3.43
N ASP A 222 -5.58 -11.22 4.22
CA ASP A 222 -5.99 -12.63 4.27
C ASP A 222 -7.22 -12.89 3.39
N GLN A 223 -7.97 -11.82 3.08
CA GLN A 223 -9.19 -11.87 2.29
C GLN A 223 -9.30 -10.63 1.39
N ILE A 224 -9.78 -10.85 0.17
CA ILE A 224 -10.11 -9.77 -0.77
C ILE A 224 -11.58 -9.87 -1.15
N ILE A 225 -12.29 -8.76 -1.01
CA ILE A 225 -13.66 -8.58 -1.45
C ILE A 225 -13.63 -7.75 -2.74
N GLU A 226 -13.99 -8.37 -3.85
CA GLU A 226 -14.06 -7.69 -5.15
C GLU A 226 -15.50 -7.23 -5.40
N LEU A 227 -15.68 -5.92 -5.60
CA LEU A 227 -16.93 -5.33 -6.02
C LEU A 227 -16.85 -5.02 -7.52
N THR A 228 -17.59 -5.76 -8.33
CA THR A 228 -17.57 -5.62 -9.78
C THR A 228 -18.97 -5.82 -10.37
N ASN A 229 -19.38 -4.95 -11.29
CA ASN A 229 -20.73 -4.97 -11.89
C ASN A 229 -21.88 -5.03 -10.87
N GLY A 230 -21.75 -4.37 -9.73
CA GLY A 230 -22.73 -4.36 -8.65
C GLY A 230 -22.77 -5.63 -7.80
N ALA A 231 -21.96 -6.65 -8.08
CA ALA A 231 -21.87 -7.91 -7.34
C ALA A 231 -20.57 -8.00 -6.52
N VAL A 232 -20.63 -8.75 -5.41
CA VAL A 232 -19.51 -9.01 -4.51
C VAL A 232 -18.98 -10.42 -4.74
N TYR A 233 -17.66 -10.53 -4.84
CA TYR A 233 -16.94 -11.81 -4.88
C TYR A 233 -15.89 -11.83 -3.76
N THR A 234 -15.96 -12.81 -2.90
CA THR A 234 -15.02 -12.98 -1.80
C THR A 234 -13.93 -13.99 -2.15
N HIS A 235 -12.68 -13.58 -2.01
CA HIS A 235 -11.50 -14.40 -2.25
C HIS A 235 -10.71 -14.54 -0.94
N ASN A 236 -10.60 -15.77 -0.42
CA ASN A 236 -9.82 -16.05 0.79
C ASN A 236 -8.36 -16.32 0.38
N GLY A 237 -7.52 -15.32 0.52
CA GLY A 237 -6.12 -15.33 0.14
C GLY A 237 -5.58 -13.92 -0.12
N ASN A 238 -4.30 -13.85 -0.47
CA ASN A 238 -3.60 -12.61 -0.78
C ASN A 238 -3.93 -12.07 -2.20
N TYR A 239 -3.29 -10.96 -2.57
CA TYR A 239 -3.53 -10.31 -3.87
C TYR A 239 -3.13 -11.20 -5.06
N SER A 240 -2.04 -11.95 -4.96
CA SER A 240 -1.61 -12.89 -6.00
C SER A 240 -2.64 -13.98 -6.25
N TYR A 241 -3.21 -14.57 -5.19
CA TYR A 241 -4.30 -15.54 -5.29
C TYR A 241 -5.58 -14.95 -5.92
N PHE A 242 -5.93 -13.73 -5.52
CA PHE A 242 -7.05 -12.99 -6.13
C PHE A 242 -6.89 -12.82 -7.63
N LEU A 243 -5.69 -12.41 -8.10
CA LEU A 243 -5.42 -12.25 -9.54
C LEU A 243 -5.59 -13.56 -10.31
N GLU A 244 -5.10 -14.66 -9.77
CA GLU A 244 -5.25 -15.99 -10.37
C GLU A 244 -6.74 -16.37 -10.50
N LYS A 245 -7.51 -16.25 -9.41
CA LYS A 245 -8.94 -16.57 -9.41
C LYS A 245 -9.77 -15.64 -10.29
N ARG A 246 -9.41 -14.37 -10.37
CA ARG A 246 -10.03 -13.42 -11.28
C ARG A 246 -9.76 -13.79 -12.74
N ALA A 247 -8.52 -14.16 -13.08
CA ALA A 247 -8.17 -14.60 -14.42
C ALA A 247 -8.92 -15.88 -14.82
N GLU A 248 -8.97 -16.89 -13.94
CA GLU A 248 -9.76 -18.11 -14.16
C GLU A 248 -11.25 -17.79 -14.42
N ARG A 249 -11.84 -16.91 -13.61
CA ARG A 249 -13.24 -16.50 -13.77
C ARG A 249 -13.49 -15.79 -15.09
N GLN A 250 -12.58 -14.88 -15.49
CA GLN A 250 -12.69 -14.18 -16.77
C GLN A 250 -12.59 -15.13 -17.95
N GLU A 251 -11.67 -16.09 -17.92
CA GLU A 251 -11.53 -17.08 -18.97
C GLU A 251 -12.76 -18.02 -19.05
N ASN A 252 -13.27 -18.46 -17.93
CA ASN A 252 -14.51 -19.25 -17.88
C ASN A 252 -15.69 -18.47 -18.46
N ASN A 253 -15.85 -17.20 -18.09
CA ASN A 253 -16.87 -16.32 -18.66
C ASN A 253 -16.70 -16.14 -20.16
N ARG A 254 -15.48 -15.98 -20.66
CA ARG A 254 -15.17 -15.89 -22.09
C ARG A 254 -15.60 -17.15 -22.84
N ILE A 255 -15.26 -18.32 -22.30
CA ILE A 255 -15.65 -19.63 -22.87
C ILE A 255 -17.18 -19.76 -22.91
N GLU A 256 -17.89 -19.37 -21.82
CA GLU A 256 -19.34 -19.42 -21.77
C GLU A 256 -20.00 -18.50 -22.81
N VAL A 257 -19.48 -17.27 -22.94
CA VAL A 257 -20.00 -16.30 -23.92
C VAL A 257 -19.73 -16.78 -25.35
N ASP A 258 -18.58 -17.37 -25.63
CA ASP A 258 -18.29 -17.93 -26.95
C ASP A 258 -19.19 -19.15 -27.28
N LYS A 259 -19.50 -19.99 -26.29
CA LYS A 259 -20.52 -21.04 -26.43
C LYS A 259 -21.90 -20.43 -26.69
N ALA A 260 -22.28 -19.38 -25.95
CA ALA A 260 -23.54 -18.66 -26.15
C ALA A 260 -23.63 -17.99 -27.53
N LYS A 261 -22.53 -17.39 -28.03
CA LYS A 261 -22.46 -16.81 -29.40
C LYS A 261 -22.67 -17.87 -30.48
N LYS A 262 -22.01 -19.03 -30.35
CA LYS A 262 -22.19 -20.18 -31.29
C LYS A 262 -23.63 -20.69 -31.27
N LEU A 263 -24.24 -20.80 -30.08
CA LEU A 263 -25.62 -21.23 -29.92
C LEU A 263 -26.59 -20.17 -30.49
N MET A 264 -26.39 -18.88 -30.17
CA MET A 264 -27.16 -17.76 -30.70
C MET A 264 -27.19 -17.76 -32.23
N LYS A 265 -26.04 -18.01 -32.88
CA LYS A 265 -25.97 -18.08 -34.37
C LYS A 265 -26.83 -19.22 -34.89
N LYS A 266 -26.79 -20.40 -34.28
CA LYS A 266 -27.63 -21.56 -34.68
C LYS A 266 -29.12 -21.28 -34.48
N GLU A 267 -29.51 -20.66 -33.34
CA GLU A 267 -30.90 -20.33 -33.04
C GLU A 267 -31.42 -19.19 -33.92
N LEU A 268 -30.54 -18.20 -34.28
CA LEU A 268 -30.87 -17.14 -35.21
C LEU A 268 -31.18 -17.70 -36.63
N ASP A 269 -30.39 -18.63 -37.11
CA ASP A 269 -30.62 -19.31 -38.38
C ASP A 269 -31.94 -20.09 -38.37
N TRP A 270 -32.27 -20.72 -37.24
CA TRP A 270 -33.58 -21.38 -37.05
C TRP A 270 -34.73 -20.37 -37.03
N ILE A 271 -34.62 -19.24 -36.33
CA ILE A 271 -35.63 -18.17 -36.29
C ILE A 271 -35.84 -17.57 -37.69
N ARG A 272 -34.80 -17.40 -38.49
CA ARG A 272 -34.89 -16.84 -39.87
C ARG A 272 -35.55 -17.78 -40.86
N ARG A 273 -35.53 -19.10 -40.63
CA ARG A 273 -36.23 -20.05 -41.50
C ARG A 273 -37.74 -19.88 -41.35
N MET A 274 -38.47 -19.76 -42.46
CA MET A 274 -39.93 -19.70 -42.42
C MET A 274 -40.51 -21.01 -41.86
N PRO A 275 -41.55 -20.97 -41.01
CA PRO A 275 -42.22 -22.20 -40.57
C PRO A 275 -42.88 -22.89 -41.77
N LYS A 276 -42.67 -24.22 -41.86
CA LYS A 276 -43.43 -25.04 -42.83
C LYS A 276 -44.94 -24.91 -42.49
N ALA A 277 -45.78 -24.82 -43.51
CA ALA A 277 -47.23 -24.53 -43.39
C ALA A 277 -47.88 -25.27 -42.20
N ARG A 278 -48.66 -24.50 -41.36
CA ARG A 278 -49.44 -24.93 -40.20
C ARG A 278 -48.71 -25.14 -38.84
N THR A 279 -47.49 -24.71 -38.66
CA THR A 279 -46.81 -24.77 -37.34
C THR A 279 -46.43 -23.38 -36.85
N THR A 280 -46.82 -22.99 -35.64
CA THR A 280 -46.38 -21.76 -34.94
C THR A 280 -44.99 -22.04 -34.32
N LYS A 281 -44.10 -21.05 -34.38
CA LYS A 281 -42.79 -21.13 -33.69
C LYS A 281 -43.03 -21.23 -32.19
N SER A 282 -42.34 -22.15 -31.52
CA SER A 282 -42.44 -22.31 -30.07
C SER A 282 -41.99 -21.03 -29.35
N LYS A 283 -42.89 -20.43 -28.56
CA LYS A 283 -42.63 -19.24 -27.73
C LYS A 283 -41.48 -19.47 -26.76
N ALA A 284 -41.44 -20.64 -26.12
CA ALA A 284 -40.38 -21.05 -25.21
C ALA A 284 -38.98 -21.01 -25.86
N ARG A 285 -38.85 -21.37 -27.15
CA ARG A 285 -37.57 -21.35 -27.85
C ARG A 285 -37.16 -19.94 -28.26
N ILE A 286 -38.13 -19.06 -28.53
CA ILE A 286 -37.87 -17.63 -28.78
C ILE A 286 -37.39 -16.98 -27.48
N ASP A 287 -38.02 -17.27 -26.35
CA ASP A 287 -37.61 -16.76 -25.05
C ASP A 287 -36.22 -17.26 -24.66
N SER A 288 -35.90 -18.52 -24.95
CA SER A 288 -34.55 -19.10 -24.80
C SER A 288 -33.53 -18.37 -25.67
N PHE A 289 -33.88 -18.03 -26.93
CA PHE A 289 -33.01 -17.23 -27.79
C PHE A 289 -32.72 -15.86 -27.20
N HIS A 290 -33.72 -15.17 -26.64
CA HIS A 290 -33.50 -13.86 -25.99
C HIS A 290 -32.56 -13.95 -24.81
N ARG A 291 -32.66 -14.99 -23.96
CA ARG A 291 -31.72 -15.25 -22.85
C ARG A 291 -30.31 -15.56 -23.37
N THR A 292 -30.20 -16.41 -24.41
CA THR A 292 -28.89 -16.73 -25.03
C THR A 292 -28.28 -15.49 -25.70
N LYS A 293 -29.09 -14.63 -26.33
CA LYS A 293 -28.65 -13.37 -26.92
C LYS A 293 -28.12 -12.42 -25.84
N SER A 294 -28.80 -12.23 -24.72
CA SER A 294 -28.33 -11.38 -23.64
C SER A 294 -26.98 -11.89 -23.08
N LYS A 295 -26.85 -13.22 -22.88
CA LYS A 295 -25.56 -13.84 -22.49
C LYS A 295 -24.46 -13.66 -23.56
N ALA A 296 -24.77 -13.84 -24.82
CA ALA A 296 -23.82 -13.68 -25.93
C ALA A 296 -23.35 -12.24 -26.14
N THR A 297 -24.13 -11.25 -25.70
CA THR A 297 -23.82 -9.82 -25.79
C THR A 297 -23.29 -9.23 -24.49
N SER A 298 -23.24 -10.01 -23.40
CA SER A 298 -22.82 -9.51 -22.07
C SER A 298 -21.34 -9.14 -22.03
N LEU A 299 -20.48 -9.83 -22.77
CA LEU A 299 -19.09 -9.39 -22.98
C LEU A 299 -19.01 -8.58 -24.27
N LYS A 300 -18.80 -7.28 -24.16
CA LYS A 300 -18.25 -6.49 -25.27
C LYS A 300 -16.89 -7.08 -25.59
N LYS A 301 -16.65 -7.36 -26.88
CA LYS A 301 -15.34 -7.77 -27.37
C LYS A 301 -14.35 -6.64 -27.03
N GLU A 302 -13.59 -6.78 -25.95
CA GLU A 302 -12.34 -6.06 -25.82
C GLU A 302 -11.46 -6.65 -26.92
N GLU A 303 -11.35 -5.93 -28.02
CA GLU A 303 -10.28 -6.21 -28.97
C GLU A 303 -8.98 -5.94 -28.22
N GLU A 304 -8.18 -6.99 -28.01
CA GLU A 304 -6.80 -6.84 -27.55
C GLU A 304 -6.06 -6.04 -28.63
N LEU A 305 -6.17 -4.72 -28.55
CA LEU A 305 -5.35 -3.82 -29.34
C LEU A 305 -3.91 -4.02 -28.88
N LYS A 306 -3.10 -4.68 -29.69
CA LYS A 306 -1.65 -4.73 -29.49
C LYS A 306 -1.12 -3.32 -29.70
N LEU A 307 -0.99 -2.57 -28.61
CA LEU A 307 -0.38 -1.24 -28.60
C LEU A 307 1.14 -1.39 -28.78
N GLU A 308 1.62 -1.36 -29.99
CA GLU A 308 3.02 -1.08 -30.27
C GLU A 308 3.15 0.44 -30.46
N VAL A 309 3.72 1.13 -29.47
CA VAL A 309 3.83 2.60 -29.52
C VAL A 309 4.85 2.99 -30.57
N ALA A 310 4.41 3.59 -31.68
CA ALA A 310 5.32 4.28 -32.59
C ALA A 310 5.81 5.55 -31.93
N MET A 311 7.10 5.72 -31.83
CA MET A 311 7.71 6.88 -31.21
C MET A 311 8.32 7.81 -32.22
N SER A 312 8.40 9.10 -31.89
CA SER A 312 9.22 10.05 -32.62
C SER A 312 10.70 9.59 -32.56
N ARG A 313 11.42 9.85 -33.68
CA ARG A 313 12.82 9.41 -33.82
C ARG A 313 13.67 10.01 -32.70
N ILE A 314 14.40 9.17 -31.96
CA ILE A 314 15.37 9.59 -30.96
C ILE A 314 16.75 9.69 -31.62
N GLY A 315 17.39 10.86 -31.51
CA GLY A 315 18.77 11.11 -31.95
C GLY A 315 19.80 10.37 -31.09
N GLY A 316 21.09 10.58 -31.39
CA GLY A 316 22.19 9.99 -30.61
C GLY A 316 22.43 10.69 -29.27
N LYS A 317 22.14 11.99 -29.18
CA LYS A 317 22.26 12.79 -27.94
C LYS A 317 20.88 12.89 -27.30
N ILE A 318 20.77 12.40 -26.05
CA ILE A 318 19.51 12.35 -25.32
C ILE A 318 19.46 13.53 -24.33
N LEU A 319 20.11 13.39 -23.21
CA LEU A 319 20.20 14.40 -22.15
C LEU A 319 21.52 14.22 -21.42
N GLU A 320 22.26 15.32 -21.29
CA GLU A 320 23.52 15.36 -20.55
C GLU A 320 23.42 16.41 -19.43
N MET A 321 23.78 16.02 -18.25
CA MET A 321 23.96 16.88 -17.08
C MET A 321 25.43 16.85 -16.70
N ASP A 322 26.06 18.02 -16.62
CA ASP A 322 27.50 18.13 -16.27
C ASP A 322 27.69 19.08 -15.10
N ASN A 323 28.21 18.55 -14.00
CA ASN A 323 28.54 19.26 -12.76
C ASN A 323 27.39 20.13 -12.23
N VAL A 324 26.14 19.63 -12.34
CA VAL A 324 24.92 20.39 -12.00
C VAL A 324 24.76 20.48 -10.48
N SER A 325 24.62 21.71 -9.96
CA SER A 325 24.26 21.94 -8.57
C SER A 325 23.09 22.91 -8.46
N PHE A 326 22.24 22.68 -7.47
CA PHE A 326 21.09 23.53 -7.18
C PHE A 326 20.71 23.46 -5.69
N ASN A 327 20.59 24.65 -5.08
CA ASN A 327 20.27 24.81 -3.67
C ASN A 327 19.09 25.78 -3.50
N PHE A 328 18.18 25.48 -2.58
CA PHE A 328 17.33 26.51 -1.97
C PHE A 328 18.07 27.16 -0.79
N PRO A 329 17.59 28.32 -0.27
CA PRO A 329 18.28 29.02 0.83
C PRO A 329 18.59 28.11 2.03
N ASP A 330 17.66 27.21 2.37
CA ASP A 330 17.74 26.36 3.55
C ASP A 330 18.07 24.90 3.25
N LYS A 331 18.24 24.54 1.95
CA LYS A 331 18.39 23.12 1.58
C LYS A 331 19.17 22.89 0.31
N THR A 332 20.19 22.05 0.39
CA THR A 332 20.90 21.53 -0.79
C THR A 332 20.06 20.44 -1.44
N ILE A 333 19.74 20.62 -2.74
CA ILE A 333 18.93 19.68 -3.51
C ILE A 333 19.80 18.79 -4.40
N LEU A 334 20.84 19.39 -5.00
CA LEU A 334 21.74 18.71 -5.91
C LEU A 334 23.13 19.29 -5.77
N ASN A 335 24.13 18.42 -5.61
CA ASN A 335 25.51 18.82 -5.45
C ASN A 335 26.39 18.08 -6.47
N ASN A 336 26.94 18.84 -7.42
CA ASN A 336 27.91 18.39 -8.41
C ASN A 336 27.52 17.09 -9.13
N PHE A 337 26.27 17.02 -9.62
CA PHE A 337 25.72 15.84 -10.27
C PHE A 337 26.06 15.84 -11.77
N SER A 338 26.63 14.74 -12.25
CA SER A 338 26.91 14.52 -13.68
C SER A 338 26.32 13.19 -14.12
N TYR A 339 25.56 13.20 -15.20
CA TYR A 339 24.96 12.02 -15.78
C TYR A 339 24.62 12.19 -17.26
N THR A 340 24.82 11.11 -18.02
CA THR A 340 24.44 11.06 -19.45
C THR A 340 23.39 9.98 -19.67
N PHE A 341 22.18 10.41 -20.03
CA PHE A 341 21.06 9.50 -20.29
C PHE A 341 21.26 8.75 -21.59
N LYS A 342 20.98 7.43 -21.55
CA LYS A 342 21.06 6.54 -22.69
C LYS A 342 19.70 6.38 -23.35
N LYS A 343 19.72 5.99 -24.64
CA LYS A 343 18.50 5.74 -25.40
C LYS A 343 17.73 4.56 -24.82
N GLY A 344 16.42 4.79 -24.54
CA GLY A 344 15.52 3.78 -24.02
C GLY A 344 15.75 3.44 -22.53
N GLU A 345 16.55 4.22 -21.83
CA GLU A 345 16.85 4.03 -20.41
C GLU A 345 15.61 4.32 -19.53
N ARG A 346 15.43 3.50 -18.52
CA ARG A 346 14.27 3.57 -17.61
C ARG A 346 14.75 3.71 -16.18
N ILE A 347 14.56 4.87 -15.60
CA ILE A 347 15.08 5.24 -14.28
C ILE A 347 13.93 5.41 -13.29
N GLY A 348 14.01 4.73 -12.16
CA GLY A 348 13.10 4.93 -11.02
C GLY A 348 13.69 5.90 -10.01
N PHE A 349 12.91 6.85 -9.52
CA PHE A 349 13.34 7.75 -8.45
C PHE A 349 12.79 7.27 -7.12
N VAL A 350 13.70 7.10 -6.16
CA VAL A 350 13.41 6.68 -4.80
C VAL A 350 13.97 7.70 -3.80
N GLY A 351 13.22 8.02 -2.79
CA GLY A 351 13.64 8.94 -1.72
C GLY A 351 12.43 9.52 -0.98
N ASN A 352 12.69 10.07 0.20
CA ASN A 352 11.65 10.68 1.03
C ASN A 352 11.01 11.91 0.36
N ASN A 353 9.83 12.30 0.81
CA ASN A 353 9.21 13.52 0.31
C ASN A 353 10.07 14.75 0.67
N GLY A 354 10.15 15.69 -0.26
CA GLY A 354 10.98 16.89 -0.11
C GLY A 354 12.48 16.67 -0.34
N THR A 355 12.98 15.52 -0.76
CA THR A 355 14.41 15.31 -1.07
C THR A 355 14.86 15.95 -2.39
N GLY A 356 13.96 16.56 -3.15
CA GLY A 356 14.30 17.28 -4.37
C GLY A 356 13.97 16.55 -5.67
N LYS A 357 13.20 15.44 -5.63
CA LYS A 357 12.79 14.67 -6.83
C LYS A 357 12.15 15.57 -7.90
N THR A 358 11.11 16.32 -7.55
CA THR A 358 10.40 17.23 -8.48
C THR A 358 11.29 18.38 -8.96
N THR A 359 12.20 18.88 -8.11
CA THR A 359 13.18 19.91 -8.50
C THR A 359 14.16 19.38 -9.54
N PHE A 360 14.64 18.15 -9.34
CA PHE A 360 15.50 17.47 -10.32
C PHE A 360 14.78 17.31 -11.68
N LEU A 361 13.50 16.90 -11.68
CA LEU A 361 12.69 16.81 -12.90
C LEU A 361 12.57 18.16 -13.60
N ASN A 362 12.39 19.26 -12.86
CA ASN A 362 12.33 20.59 -13.42
C ASN A 362 13.68 21.06 -14.00
N LEU A 363 14.82 20.66 -13.42
CA LEU A 363 16.15 20.89 -14.00
C LEU A 363 16.34 20.11 -15.32
N VAL A 364 15.93 18.83 -15.35
CA VAL A 364 15.96 17.97 -16.56
C VAL A 364 15.18 18.59 -17.71
N MET A 365 13.99 19.12 -17.42
CA MET A 365 13.13 19.78 -18.42
C MET A 365 13.52 21.21 -18.74
N LYS A 366 14.56 21.76 -18.09
CA LYS A 366 15.00 23.15 -18.21
C LYS A 366 13.93 24.18 -17.77
N ASN A 367 12.97 23.77 -16.94
CA ASN A 367 12.03 24.70 -16.32
C ASN A 367 12.70 25.57 -15.25
N ILE A 368 13.78 25.06 -14.66
CA ILE A 368 14.64 25.77 -13.69
C ILE A 368 16.07 25.73 -14.22
N ILE A 369 16.77 26.85 -14.11
CA ILE A 369 18.18 26.95 -14.50
C ILE A 369 19.04 26.52 -13.31
N PRO A 370 20.03 25.62 -13.48
CA PRO A 370 20.95 25.25 -12.41
C PRO A 370 21.83 26.42 -12.00
N GLN A 371 22.27 26.45 -10.73
CA GLN A 371 23.18 27.48 -10.22
C GLN A 371 24.59 27.27 -10.76
N THR A 372 25.02 26.02 -10.89
CA THR A 372 26.29 25.66 -11.53
C THR A 372 26.07 24.45 -12.45
N GLY A 373 26.98 24.28 -13.41
CA GLY A 373 26.91 23.20 -14.39
C GLY A 373 25.99 23.48 -15.56
N THR A 374 25.79 22.48 -16.41
CA THR A 374 24.99 22.59 -17.61
C THR A 374 24.06 21.41 -17.81
N VAL A 375 22.88 21.67 -18.36
CA VAL A 375 21.90 20.63 -18.77
C VAL A 375 21.66 20.78 -20.27
N VAL A 376 22.03 19.78 -21.05
CA VAL A 376 21.90 19.79 -22.51
C VAL A 376 20.99 18.68 -22.96
N ALA A 377 19.80 19.02 -23.48
CA ALA A 377 18.89 18.06 -24.11
C ALA A 377 19.14 18.03 -25.62
N GLY A 378 19.02 16.85 -26.24
CA GLY A 378 19.10 16.69 -27.67
C GLY A 378 17.94 17.38 -28.40
N GLU A 379 18.18 17.93 -29.58
CA GLU A 379 17.17 18.66 -30.37
C GLU A 379 15.93 17.84 -30.75
N THR A 380 16.07 16.51 -30.81
CA THR A 380 14.97 15.59 -31.14
C THR A 380 14.15 15.12 -29.94
N ILE A 381 14.49 15.60 -28.74
CA ILE A 381 13.78 15.17 -27.53
C ILE A 381 12.46 15.92 -27.38
N VAL A 382 11.39 15.12 -27.26
CA VAL A 382 10.04 15.56 -26.97
C VAL A 382 9.69 15.05 -25.58
N PHE A 383 9.66 15.95 -24.61
CA PHE A 383 9.29 15.61 -23.24
C PHE A 383 7.78 15.45 -23.11
N GLY A 384 7.35 14.35 -22.48
CA GLY A 384 6.01 14.19 -21.94
C GLY A 384 6.10 14.20 -20.42
N HIS A 385 5.43 15.13 -19.77
CA HIS A 385 5.48 15.25 -18.31
C HIS A 385 4.09 15.12 -17.68
N TYR A 386 3.89 14.06 -16.94
CA TYR A 386 2.74 13.89 -16.05
C TYR A 386 3.11 14.40 -14.65
N ARG A 387 2.45 15.49 -14.22
CA ARG A 387 2.69 16.18 -12.93
C ARG A 387 1.70 15.73 -11.88
N GLN A 388 2.13 15.66 -10.64
CA GLN A 388 1.27 15.36 -9.50
C GLN A 388 0.11 16.37 -9.34
N GLU A 389 0.36 17.66 -9.62
CA GLU A 389 -0.64 18.74 -9.52
C GLU A 389 -1.70 18.71 -10.64
N GLY A 390 -1.49 17.91 -11.69
CA GLY A 390 -2.35 17.88 -12.88
C GLY A 390 -2.20 19.10 -13.79
N ILE A 391 -2.97 19.12 -14.88
CA ILE A 391 -3.16 20.28 -15.75
C ILE A 391 -4.61 20.76 -15.63
N LYS A 392 -4.83 22.06 -15.76
CA LYS A 392 -6.17 22.63 -15.91
C LYS A 392 -6.70 22.24 -17.31
N ILE A 393 -7.51 21.18 -17.35
CA ILE A 393 -8.28 20.83 -18.55
C ILE A 393 -9.52 21.71 -18.57
N ASN A 394 -9.95 22.12 -19.75
CA ASN A 394 -11.15 22.96 -19.89
C ASN A 394 -12.41 22.12 -19.58
N ASP A 395 -13.09 22.48 -18.51
CA ASP A 395 -14.27 21.77 -17.99
C ASP A 395 -15.47 21.78 -18.97
N ASN A 396 -15.48 22.69 -19.94
CA ASN A 396 -16.54 22.84 -20.94
C ASN A 396 -16.32 21.98 -22.21
N GLN A 397 -15.21 21.23 -22.28
CA GLN A 397 -14.94 20.32 -23.40
C GLN A 397 -15.43 18.92 -23.07
N THR A 398 -15.76 18.15 -24.12
CA THR A 398 -15.98 16.70 -23.96
C THR A 398 -14.65 15.96 -23.86
N VAL A 399 -14.66 14.79 -23.19
CA VAL A 399 -13.47 13.92 -23.06
C VAL A 399 -12.82 13.64 -24.43
N LEU A 400 -13.64 13.38 -25.45
CA LEU A 400 -13.17 13.12 -26.80
C LEU A 400 -12.52 14.37 -27.44
N GLN A 401 -13.10 15.56 -27.22
CA GLN A 401 -12.54 16.81 -27.74
C GLN A 401 -11.15 17.10 -27.17
N VAL A 402 -10.96 16.92 -25.86
CA VAL A 402 -9.65 17.13 -25.21
C VAL A 402 -8.54 16.31 -25.89
N VAL A 403 -8.82 15.07 -26.23
CA VAL A 403 -7.82 14.21 -26.89
C VAL A 403 -7.67 14.54 -28.39
N LYS A 404 -8.77 14.86 -29.08
CA LYS A 404 -8.74 15.25 -30.50
C LYS A 404 -8.00 16.55 -30.75
N ASP A 405 -8.07 17.50 -29.84
CA ASP A 405 -7.33 18.78 -29.95
C ASP A 405 -5.81 18.57 -29.93
N ILE A 406 -5.33 17.45 -29.37
CA ILE A 406 -3.91 17.09 -29.36
C ILE A 406 -3.57 16.25 -30.60
N ALA A 407 -4.34 15.17 -30.84
CA ALA A 407 -4.18 14.33 -32.02
C ALA A 407 -5.49 13.59 -32.36
N GLU A 408 -5.95 13.70 -33.62
CA GLU A 408 -7.10 12.96 -34.11
C GLU A 408 -6.74 11.50 -34.43
N ILE A 409 -5.52 11.28 -34.91
CA ILE A 409 -4.93 9.99 -35.25
C ILE A 409 -3.65 9.82 -34.45
N ILE A 410 -3.57 8.74 -33.69
CA ILE A 410 -2.44 8.40 -32.82
C ILE A 410 -1.68 7.25 -33.48
N PRO A 411 -0.44 7.47 -33.94
CA PRO A 411 0.36 6.41 -34.56
C PRO A 411 0.75 5.37 -33.50
N ILE A 412 0.47 4.11 -33.83
CA ILE A 412 0.81 2.96 -32.97
C ILE A 412 1.56 1.95 -33.83
N GLY A 413 2.84 1.68 -33.51
CA GLY A 413 3.68 0.83 -34.32
C GLY A 413 4.06 1.42 -35.67
N LYS A 414 4.63 0.59 -36.55
CA LYS A 414 5.08 1.04 -37.87
C LYS A 414 3.94 1.22 -38.89
N ASP A 415 2.84 0.47 -38.73
CA ASP A 415 1.78 0.36 -39.75
C ASP A 415 0.35 0.47 -39.19
N SER A 416 0.16 0.83 -37.91
CA SER A 416 -1.15 0.91 -37.30
C SER A 416 -1.39 2.28 -36.64
N ASN A 417 -2.59 2.81 -36.91
CA ASN A 417 -3.06 4.06 -36.32
C ASN A 417 -4.32 3.82 -35.51
N LEU A 418 -4.45 4.47 -34.37
CA LEU A 418 -5.70 4.53 -33.61
C LEU A 418 -6.35 5.89 -33.75
N THR A 419 -7.67 5.91 -33.77
CA THR A 419 -8.42 7.15 -33.57
C THR A 419 -8.41 7.53 -32.10
N ALA A 420 -8.59 8.82 -31.79
CA ALA A 420 -8.73 9.31 -30.41
C ALA A 420 -9.79 8.51 -29.60
N SER A 421 -10.90 8.15 -30.25
CA SER A 421 -11.97 7.36 -29.61
C SER A 421 -11.54 5.92 -29.27
N GLN A 422 -10.79 5.26 -30.16
CA GLN A 422 -10.26 3.90 -29.90
C GLN A 422 -9.21 3.92 -28.78
N PHE A 423 -8.34 4.93 -28.76
CA PHE A 423 -7.34 5.12 -27.72
C PHE A 423 -7.99 5.35 -26.34
N LEU A 424 -8.97 6.24 -26.27
CA LEU A 424 -9.77 6.47 -25.06
C LEU A 424 -10.47 5.20 -24.58
N ASN A 425 -11.06 4.42 -25.50
CA ASN A 425 -11.73 3.17 -25.13
C ASN A 425 -10.75 2.13 -24.54
N HIS A 426 -9.51 2.07 -25.05
CA HIS A 426 -8.47 1.19 -24.52
C HIS A 426 -8.11 1.53 -23.07
N PHE A 427 -8.11 2.82 -22.73
CA PHE A 427 -7.87 3.33 -21.36
C PHE A 427 -9.17 3.55 -20.57
N MET A 428 -10.18 2.72 -20.83
CA MET A 428 -11.40 2.64 -20.04
C MET A 428 -12.30 3.89 -20.07
N PHE A 429 -12.27 4.64 -21.18
CA PHE A 429 -13.27 5.66 -21.48
C PHE A 429 -14.22 5.12 -22.56
N PRO A 430 -15.33 4.47 -22.18
CA PRO A 430 -16.29 3.93 -23.15
C PRO A 430 -16.96 5.06 -23.93
N PRO A 431 -17.51 4.80 -25.14
CA PRO A 431 -18.10 5.82 -26.02
C PRO A 431 -19.15 6.71 -25.36
N LYS A 432 -19.87 6.22 -24.34
CA LYS A 432 -20.83 7.01 -23.57
C LYS A 432 -20.11 8.12 -22.81
N VAL A 433 -19.04 7.78 -22.08
CA VAL A 433 -18.26 8.73 -21.28
C VAL A 433 -17.41 9.66 -22.15
N GLN A 434 -17.00 9.23 -23.35
CA GLN A 434 -16.23 10.09 -24.27
C GLN A 434 -17.00 11.34 -24.71
N ASN A 435 -18.32 11.28 -24.73
CA ASN A 435 -19.18 12.39 -25.10
C ASN A 435 -19.61 13.25 -23.90
N ASP A 436 -19.29 12.85 -22.68
CA ASP A 436 -19.58 13.62 -21.49
C ASP A 436 -18.58 14.77 -21.33
N TYR A 437 -18.98 15.82 -20.63
CA TYR A 437 -18.10 16.95 -20.30
C TYR A 437 -17.08 16.57 -19.23
N VAL A 438 -15.90 17.18 -19.31
CA VAL A 438 -14.83 16.99 -18.32
C VAL A 438 -15.28 17.33 -16.90
N SER A 439 -16.18 18.33 -16.77
CA SER A 439 -16.78 18.70 -15.48
C SER A 439 -17.50 17.57 -14.76
N ASN A 440 -18.03 16.59 -15.49
CA ASN A 440 -18.80 15.46 -14.95
C ASN A 440 -17.92 14.27 -14.53
N LEU A 441 -16.62 14.32 -14.83
CA LEU A 441 -15.69 13.26 -14.49
C LEU A 441 -15.34 13.27 -12.99
N SER A 442 -15.21 12.09 -12.40
CA SER A 442 -14.62 11.93 -11.08
C SER A 442 -13.15 12.36 -11.08
N GLY A 443 -12.60 12.65 -9.91
CA GLY A 443 -11.18 13.05 -9.77
C GLY A 443 -10.22 12.05 -10.40
N GLY A 444 -10.42 10.75 -10.18
CA GLY A 444 -9.60 9.69 -10.78
C GLY A 444 -9.75 9.58 -12.31
N GLU A 445 -10.97 9.76 -12.85
CA GLU A 445 -11.18 9.81 -14.30
C GLU A 445 -10.52 11.04 -14.92
N ARG A 446 -10.59 12.20 -14.28
CA ARG A 446 -9.95 13.44 -14.73
C ARG A 446 -8.43 13.28 -14.76
N ARG A 447 -7.81 12.66 -13.75
CA ARG A 447 -6.36 12.37 -13.72
C ARG A 447 -5.96 11.35 -14.78
N ARG A 448 -6.76 10.31 -14.99
CA ARG A 448 -6.56 9.35 -16.07
C ARG A 448 -6.63 10.04 -17.45
N LEU A 449 -7.61 10.93 -17.67
CA LEU A 449 -7.69 11.72 -18.90
C LEU A 449 -6.43 12.58 -19.10
N TYR A 450 -5.95 13.25 -18.03
CA TYR A 450 -4.71 14.02 -18.09
C TYR A 450 -3.50 13.15 -18.48
N LEU A 451 -3.35 11.97 -17.88
CA LEU A 451 -2.30 11.03 -18.29
C LEU A 451 -2.38 10.71 -19.79
N LEU A 452 -3.58 10.46 -20.30
CA LEU A 452 -3.79 10.19 -21.72
C LEU A 452 -3.40 11.36 -22.62
N THR A 453 -3.65 12.61 -22.22
CA THR A 453 -3.20 13.78 -22.99
C THR A 453 -1.67 13.84 -23.11
N VAL A 454 -0.95 13.45 -22.06
CA VAL A 454 0.52 13.34 -22.10
C VAL A 454 0.98 12.23 -23.05
N LEU A 455 0.33 11.06 -23.01
CA LEU A 455 0.71 9.92 -23.86
C LEU A 455 0.38 10.14 -25.35
N VAL A 456 -0.74 10.81 -25.63
CA VAL A 456 -1.17 11.13 -27.00
C VAL A 456 -0.21 12.10 -27.70
N SER A 457 0.47 12.99 -26.96
CA SER A 457 1.50 13.88 -27.55
C SER A 457 2.73 13.15 -28.09
N ASN A 458 2.75 11.83 -27.97
CA ASN A 458 3.79 10.93 -28.49
C ASN A 458 5.22 11.31 -28.08
N PRO A 459 5.48 11.49 -26.79
CA PRO A 459 6.80 11.86 -26.28
C PRO A 459 7.79 10.72 -26.52
N ASN A 460 9.08 11.07 -26.67
CA ASN A 460 10.16 10.10 -26.68
C ASN A 460 11.00 10.09 -25.40
N PHE A 461 10.74 11.06 -24.53
CA PHE A 461 11.26 11.11 -23.16
C PHE A 461 10.08 11.37 -22.22
N LEU A 462 9.64 10.33 -21.51
CA LEU A 462 8.47 10.37 -20.66
C LEU A 462 8.88 10.50 -19.19
N ILE A 463 8.27 11.46 -18.52
CA ILE A 463 8.46 11.73 -17.09
C ILE A 463 7.11 11.55 -16.41
N LEU A 464 7.03 10.62 -15.47
CA LEU A 464 5.83 10.33 -14.71
C LEU A 464 6.10 10.60 -13.22
N ASP A 465 5.47 11.63 -12.68
CA ASP A 465 5.59 12.00 -11.25
C ASP A 465 4.34 11.53 -10.51
N GLU A 466 4.47 10.45 -9.72
CA GLU A 466 3.43 9.75 -8.96
C GLU A 466 2.17 9.39 -9.79
N PRO A 467 2.32 8.68 -10.94
CA PRO A 467 1.19 8.35 -11.80
C PRO A 467 0.25 7.30 -11.18
N THR A 468 0.71 6.60 -10.15
CA THR A 468 -0.03 5.53 -9.47
C THR A 468 -1.07 6.05 -8.49
N ASN A 469 -0.91 7.27 -8.00
CA ASN A 469 -1.88 7.91 -7.14
C ASN A 469 -3.18 8.13 -7.91
N ASP A 470 -4.30 7.72 -7.34
CA ASP A 470 -5.66 7.93 -7.90
C ASP A 470 -6.02 7.14 -9.18
N LEU A 471 -5.15 6.24 -9.64
CA LEU A 471 -5.50 5.26 -10.67
C LEU A 471 -5.96 3.96 -10.01
N ASP A 472 -7.06 3.38 -10.53
CA ASP A 472 -7.49 2.05 -10.09
C ASP A 472 -6.57 0.95 -10.64
N LEU A 473 -6.66 -0.23 -10.04
CA LEU A 473 -5.82 -1.39 -10.40
C LEU A 473 -5.92 -1.77 -11.89
N LEU A 474 -7.08 -1.55 -12.53
CA LEU A 474 -7.26 -1.83 -13.96
C LEU A 474 -6.54 -0.80 -14.83
N ALA A 475 -6.67 0.49 -14.51
CA ALA A 475 -5.97 1.55 -15.21
C ALA A 475 -4.44 1.42 -15.04
N LEU A 476 -3.98 1.04 -13.83
CA LEU A 476 -2.57 0.75 -13.57
C LEU A 476 -2.06 -0.41 -14.43
N ASN A 477 -2.81 -1.50 -14.56
CA ASN A 477 -2.43 -2.63 -15.43
C ASN A 477 -2.32 -2.21 -16.91
N LYS A 478 -3.24 -1.37 -17.40
CA LYS A 478 -3.19 -0.84 -18.78
C LYS A 478 -2.01 0.10 -18.98
N LEU A 479 -1.71 0.94 -17.99
CA LEU A 479 -0.53 1.81 -18.01
C LEU A 479 0.76 0.99 -18.04
N GLU A 480 0.86 -0.06 -17.21
CA GLU A 480 2.01 -0.96 -17.21
C GLU A 480 2.21 -1.67 -18.54
N GLU A 481 1.13 -2.17 -19.13
CA GLU A 481 1.19 -2.81 -20.46
C GLU A 481 1.71 -1.84 -21.52
N PHE A 482 1.23 -0.59 -21.49
CA PHE A 482 1.67 0.47 -22.38
C PHE A 482 3.16 0.80 -22.16
N LEU A 483 3.55 1.08 -20.89
CA LEU A 483 4.94 1.43 -20.55
C LEU A 483 5.91 0.26 -20.78
N GLY A 484 5.46 -0.97 -20.62
CA GLY A 484 6.26 -2.17 -20.91
C GLY A 484 6.69 -2.23 -22.38
N LYS A 485 5.84 -1.73 -23.31
CA LYS A 485 6.10 -1.66 -24.76
C LYS A 485 6.70 -0.33 -25.21
N TYR A 486 6.78 0.65 -24.33
CA TYR A 486 7.33 1.95 -24.62
C TYR A 486 8.86 1.87 -24.77
N SER A 487 9.40 2.28 -25.92
CA SER A 487 10.83 2.17 -26.26
C SER A 487 11.63 3.45 -26.06
N GLY A 488 11.01 4.54 -25.52
CA GLY A 488 11.66 5.79 -25.17
C GLY A 488 12.32 5.78 -23.80
N CYS A 489 12.92 6.92 -23.46
CA CYS A 489 13.45 7.14 -22.14
C CYS A 489 12.29 7.36 -21.16
N LEU A 490 12.37 6.74 -19.98
CA LEU A 490 11.37 6.84 -18.93
C LEU A 490 12.03 7.27 -17.62
N ILE A 491 11.53 8.34 -17.02
CA ILE A 491 11.77 8.64 -15.62
C ILE A 491 10.46 8.41 -14.86
N LEU A 492 10.53 7.57 -13.85
CA LEU A 492 9.38 7.19 -13.04
C LEU A 492 9.62 7.53 -11.58
N VAL A 493 8.85 8.48 -11.04
CA VAL A 493 8.76 8.74 -9.61
C VAL A 493 7.52 8.04 -9.10
N SER A 494 7.66 7.06 -8.24
CA SER A 494 6.51 6.35 -7.66
C SER A 494 6.84 5.75 -6.29
N HIS A 495 5.83 5.69 -5.44
CA HIS A 495 5.86 4.94 -4.19
C HIS A 495 5.34 3.50 -4.37
N ASP A 496 4.78 3.15 -5.53
CA ASP A 496 4.39 1.79 -5.89
C ASP A 496 5.63 0.95 -6.28
N ARG A 497 6.04 0.07 -5.37
CA ARG A 497 7.23 -0.78 -5.51
C ARG A 497 7.08 -1.79 -6.64
N TYR A 498 5.87 -2.33 -6.84
CA TYR A 498 5.58 -3.28 -7.91
C TYR A 498 5.72 -2.63 -9.28
N PHE A 499 5.27 -1.38 -9.38
CA PHE A 499 5.36 -0.57 -10.58
C PHE A 499 6.83 -0.26 -10.93
N LEU A 500 7.65 0.10 -9.91
CA LEU A 500 9.09 0.30 -10.08
C LEU A 500 9.79 -0.99 -10.52
N ASP A 501 9.59 -2.11 -9.79
CA ASP A 501 10.27 -3.37 -10.09
C ASP A 501 10.02 -3.89 -11.51
N LYS A 502 8.82 -3.61 -12.05
CA LYS A 502 8.40 -4.09 -13.36
C LYS A 502 8.90 -3.23 -14.53
N LEU A 503 9.08 -1.92 -14.31
CA LEU A 503 9.23 -0.95 -15.40
C LEU A 503 10.59 -0.29 -15.48
N VAL A 504 11.41 -0.29 -14.41
CA VAL A 504 12.68 0.43 -14.39
C VAL A 504 13.89 -0.51 -14.44
N ASP A 505 14.97 -0.03 -15.04
CA ASP A 505 16.22 -0.77 -15.17
C ASP A 505 17.14 -0.52 -13.96
N HIS A 506 17.11 0.70 -13.40
CA HIS A 506 17.89 1.11 -12.24
C HIS A 506 17.24 2.28 -11.49
N LEU A 507 17.77 2.60 -10.31
CA LEU A 507 17.19 3.56 -9.40
C LEU A 507 18.13 4.73 -9.11
N PHE A 508 17.61 5.95 -9.15
CA PHE A 508 18.24 7.10 -8.52
C PHE A 508 17.70 7.26 -7.10
N VAL A 509 18.57 7.06 -6.12
CA VAL A 509 18.25 7.16 -4.70
C VAL A 509 18.65 8.53 -4.19
N PHE A 510 17.64 9.32 -3.81
CA PHE A 510 17.81 10.67 -3.27
C PHE A 510 18.01 10.59 -1.75
N GLU A 511 19.22 10.85 -1.26
CA GLU A 511 19.56 10.75 0.17
C GLU A 511 19.12 11.99 0.97
N GLY A 512 18.84 13.11 0.29
CA GLY A 512 18.29 14.33 0.90
C GLY A 512 19.32 15.39 1.31
N ASP A 513 20.61 15.10 1.13
CA ASP A 513 21.75 15.98 1.37
C ASP A 513 22.35 16.56 0.07
N GLY A 514 21.62 16.46 -1.04
CA GLY A 514 22.07 16.82 -2.37
C GLY A 514 22.80 15.69 -3.11
N THR A 515 22.92 14.51 -2.49
CA THR A 515 23.55 13.34 -3.10
C THR A 515 22.51 12.45 -3.73
N ILE A 516 22.76 12.02 -4.97
CA ILE A 516 21.98 11.02 -5.69
C ILE A 516 22.88 9.82 -5.96
N ARG A 517 22.47 8.65 -5.48
CA ARG A 517 23.16 7.38 -5.80
C ARG A 517 22.45 6.67 -6.93
N ASP A 518 23.23 6.27 -7.92
CA ASP A 518 22.75 5.38 -8.98
C ASP A 518 22.90 3.92 -8.53
N TYR A 519 21.77 3.20 -8.47
CA TYR A 519 21.71 1.81 -8.03
C TYR A 519 21.21 0.93 -9.17
N TYR A 520 22.12 0.16 -9.79
CA TYR A 520 21.83 -0.71 -10.93
C TYR A 520 21.13 -2.00 -10.52
N SER A 521 19.88 -1.87 -10.07
CA SER A 521 18.98 -3.00 -9.81
C SER A 521 17.57 -2.49 -9.58
N ASN A 522 16.61 -3.43 -9.42
CA ASN A 522 15.22 -3.13 -9.08
C ASN A 522 15.06 -2.72 -7.61
N TYR A 523 13.85 -2.23 -7.26
CA TYR A 523 13.55 -1.75 -5.91
C TYR A 523 13.66 -2.84 -4.84
N SER A 524 13.21 -4.07 -5.15
CA SER A 524 13.27 -5.20 -4.21
C SER A 524 14.70 -5.52 -3.76
N ASN A 525 15.66 -5.52 -4.68
CA ASN A 525 17.07 -5.73 -4.37
C ASN A 525 17.68 -4.54 -3.60
N TYR A 526 17.31 -3.32 -3.97
CA TYR A 526 17.71 -2.11 -3.21
C TYR A 526 17.24 -2.19 -1.76
N LYS A 527 15.98 -2.61 -1.54
CA LYS A 527 15.42 -2.77 -0.20
C LYS A 527 16.21 -3.79 0.63
N LEU A 528 16.49 -4.96 0.06
CA LEU A 528 17.25 -6.00 0.74
C LEU A 528 18.63 -5.50 1.17
N SER A 529 19.37 -4.81 0.29
CA SER A 529 20.69 -4.26 0.61
C SER A 529 20.61 -3.15 1.67
N ARG A 530 19.62 -2.28 1.61
CA ARG A 530 19.37 -1.23 2.61
C ARG A 530 19.05 -1.83 3.99
N ASP A 531 18.19 -2.85 4.04
CA ASP A 531 17.79 -3.50 5.29
C ASP A 531 18.96 -4.26 5.92
N THR A 532 19.81 -4.88 5.11
CA THR A 532 21.05 -5.52 5.58
C THR A 532 22.00 -4.48 6.18
N GLN A 533 22.27 -3.37 5.48
CA GLN A 533 23.10 -2.29 5.99
C GLN A 533 22.55 -1.66 7.28
N LYS A 534 21.21 -1.46 7.37
CA LYS A 534 20.57 -0.97 8.62
C LYS A 534 20.74 -1.94 9.79
N ARG A 535 20.66 -3.26 9.55
CA ARG A 535 20.88 -4.28 10.59
C ARG A 535 22.35 -4.29 11.05
N GLU A 536 23.29 -4.23 10.13
CA GLU A 536 24.73 -4.16 10.44
C GLU A 536 25.07 -2.89 11.22
N ALA A 537 24.57 -1.73 10.82
CA ALA A 537 24.76 -0.47 11.53
C ALA A 537 24.19 -0.52 12.96
N LYS A 538 22.96 -1.05 13.14
CA LYS A 538 22.36 -1.23 14.47
C LYS A 538 23.18 -2.20 15.35
N SER A 539 23.72 -3.27 14.78
CA SER A 539 24.57 -4.22 15.52
C SER A 539 25.89 -3.59 15.94
N GLN A 540 26.48 -2.76 15.08
CA GLN A 540 27.69 -1.99 15.39
C GLN A 540 27.44 -0.92 16.46
N GLU A 541 26.32 -0.19 16.38
CA GLU A 541 25.93 0.78 17.41
C GLU A 541 25.65 0.12 18.76
N ALA A 542 24.95 -1.04 18.76
CA ALA A 542 24.72 -1.80 19.98
C ALA A 542 26.01 -2.29 20.62
N ASN A 543 26.97 -2.75 19.79
CA ASN A 543 28.31 -3.12 20.26
C ASN A 543 29.11 -1.93 20.77
N THR A 544 29.00 -0.77 20.11
CA THR A 544 29.69 0.47 20.52
C THR A 544 29.08 1.02 21.82
N ARG A 545 27.75 0.93 22.02
CA ARG A 545 27.08 1.29 23.29
C ARG A 545 27.48 0.35 24.42
N LYS A 546 27.57 -0.96 24.17
CA LYS A 546 28.09 -1.93 25.15
C LYS A 546 29.54 -1.64 25.53
N ILE A 547 30.39 -1.20 24.58
CA ILE A 547 31.79 -0.81 24.83
C ILE A 547 31.86 0.52 25.61
N LYS A 548 31.03 1.53 25.30
CA LYS A 548 30.96 2.81 26.05
C LYS A 548 30.43 2.62 27.48
N GLN A 549 29.42 1.79 27.68
CA GLN A 549 28.91 1.46 29.02
C GLN A 549 29.95 0.68 29.86
N LYS A 550 30.87 -0.04 29.20
CA LYS A 550 31.99 -0.71 29.87
C LYS A 550 33.10 0.25 30.34
N ASN A 551 33.19 1.46 29.75
CA ASN A 551 34.21 2.45 30.09
C ASN A 551 33.76 3.49 31.13
N ASP A 552 32.44 3.58 31.43
CA ASP A 552 31.87 4.56 32.37
C ASP A 552 31.46 3.97 33.75
N ILE A 553 31.84 2.74 34.07
CA ILE A 553 31.65 2.18 35.41
C ILE A 553 32.82 2.59 36.27
N PRO A 554 32.62 3.37 37.36
CA PRO A 554 33.69 3.66 38.31
C PRO A 554 34.17 2.36 38.95
N ASP A 555 35.48 2.21 39.04
CA ASP A 555 36.21 1.09 39.64
C ASP A 555 35.86 0.94 41.14
N LYS A 556 34.68 0.37 41.47
CA LYS A 556 34.32 -0.04 42.82
C LYS A 556 33.52 -1.33 42.81
N LEU A 557 34.14 -2.35 43.45
CA LEU A 557 33.66 -3.69 43.75
C LEU A 557 34.06 -4.78 42.73
N LYS A 558 35.32 -5.15 42.75
CA LYS A 558 35.72 -6.51 42.36
C LYS A 558 35.18 -7.48 43.42
N VAL A 559 34.03 -8.10 43.13
CA VAL A 559 33.61 -9.30 43.82
C VAL A 559 34.66 -10.38 43.53
N LYS A 560 35.38 -10.83 44.55
CA LYS A 560 36.33 -11.93 44.41
C LYS A 560 35.53 -13.19 44.11
N VAL A 561 35.57 -13.63 42.81
CA VAL A 561 35.00 -14.91 42.41
C VAL A 561 35.62 -16.02 43.26
N SER A 562 34.80 -16.83 43.89
CA SER A 562 35.21 -17.93 44.74
C SER A 562 35.88 -19.03 43.86
N TYR A 563 36.93 -19.67 44.41
CA TYR A 563 37.54 -20.83 43.73
C TYR A 563 36.55 -21.93 43.37
N LYS A 564 35.43 -22.03 44.13
CA LYS A 564 34.35 -22.96 43.88
C LYS A 564 33.53 -22.60 42.64
N GLU A 565 33.28 -21.31 42.41
CA GLU A 565 32.54 -20.80 41.24
C GLU A 565 33.38 -20.95 39.95
N LYS A 566 34.68 -20.76 40.04
CA LYS A 566 35.58 -20.97 38.89
C LYS A 566 35.65 -22.43 38.46
N ARG A 567 35.65 -23.36 39.42
CA ARG A 567 35.65 -24.79 39.14
C ARG A 567 34.26 -25.26 38.62
N GLU A 568 33.17 -24.65 39.09
CA GLU A 568 31.79 -24.88 38.58
C GLU A 568 31.68 -24.42 37.13
N TYR A 569 32.23 -23.26 36.78
CA TYR A 569 32.26 -22.72 35.42
C TYR A 569 33.01 -23.65 34.44
N GLU A 570 34.18 -24.13 34.82
CA GLU A 570 34.98 -25.07 34.01
C GLU A 570 34.26 -26.42 33.84
N SER A 571 33.58 -26.92 34.88
CA SER A 571 32.80 -28.16 34.84
C SER A 571 31.56 -28.02 33.91
N LEU A 572 30.84 -26.90 34.02
CA LEU A 572 29.65 -26.63 33.19
C LEU A 572 30.01 -26.52 31.71
N THR A 573 31.14 -25.89 31.38
CA THR A 573 31.62 -25.80 29.99
C THR A 573 31.80 -27.20 29.37
N GLY A 574 32.49 -28.10 30.11
CA GLY A 574 32.71 -29.46 29.63
C GLY A 574 31.44 -30.36 29.62
N GLU A 575 30.44 -30.03 30.47
CA GLU A 575 29.16 -30.75 30.49
C GLU A 575 28.24 -30.29 29.36
N ILE A 576 28.23 -29.01 29.02
CA ILE A 576 27.46 -28.47 27.87
C ILE A 576 28.03 -29.06 26.58
N GLU A 577 29.35 -29.06 26.37
CA GLU A 577 29.96 -29.69 25.18
C GLU A 577 29.56 -31.17 25.01
N LYS A 578 29.53 -31.92 26.11
CA LYS A 578 29.11 -33.34 26.05
C LYS A 578 27.67 -33.51 25.68
N LEU A 579 26.78 -32.69 26.22
CA LEU A 579 25.35 -32.71 25.92
C LEU A 579 25.06 -32.27 24.49
N GLU A 580 25.77 -31.29 23.97
CA GLU A 580 25.69 -30.88 22.56
C GLU A 580 26.13 -32.00 21.63
N PHE A 581 27.21 -32.70 21.97
CA PHE A 581 27.65 -33.87 21.20
C PHE A 581 26.64 -35.03 21.26
N GLU A 582 26.01 -35.28 22.42
CA GLU A 582 24.95 -36.28 22.57
C GLU A 582 23.71 -35.88 21.72
N LYS A 583 23.33 -34.61 21.69
CA LYS A 583 22.24 -34.08 20.85
C LYS A 583 22.47 -34.36 19.38
N VAL A 584 23.65 -33.99 18.86
CA VAL A 584 24.01 -34.24 17.44
C VAL A 584 23.94 -35.74 17.10
N LYS A 585 24.41 -36.58 18.00
CA LYS A 585 24.39 -38.04 17.79
C LYS A 585 22.96 -38.60 17.74
N ILE A 586 22.07 -38.12 18.61
CA ILE A 586 20.65 -38.50 18.60
C ILE A 586 19.96 -37.97 17.34
N GLU A 587 20.28 -36.75 16.88
CA GLU A 587 19.77 -36.18 15.62
C GLU A 587 20.22 -37.00 14.40
N GLU A 588 21.48 -37.46 14.37
CA GLU A 588 21.99 -38.35 13.31
C GLU A 588 21.28 -39.73 13.32
N GLU A 589 21.05 -40.29 14.50
CA GLU A 589 20.32 -41.58 14.62
C GLU A 589 18.84 -41.44 14.20
N LEU A 590 18.17 -40.34 14.52
CA LEU A 590 16.81 -40.05 14.08
C LEU A 590 16.73 -39.84 12.56
N ASN A 591 17.74 -39.24 11.96
CA ASN A 591 17.80 -38.98 10.52
C ASN A 591 18.26 -40.22 9.70
N SER A 592 18.82 -41.26 10.33
CA SER A 592 19.33 -42.44 9.65
C SER A 592 18.24 -43.44 9.16
N GLY A 593 16.95 -43.05 9.30
CA GLY A 593 15.81 -43.83 8.72
C GLY A 593 15.45 -45.12 9.47
N THR A 594 15.64 -45.16 10.79
CA THR A 594 15.26 -46.29 11.64
C THR A 594 13.76 -46.52 11.60
N VAL A 595 13.31 -47.72 11.23
CA VAL A 595 11.87 -48.10 11.06
C VAL A 595 11.22 -48.52 12.39
N ASP A 596 11.96 -48.57 13.48
CA ASP A 596 11.48 -49.04 14.80
C ASP A 596 10.83 -47.89 15.59
N TYR A 597 9.51 -47.92 15.72
CA TYR A 597 8.71 -46.88 16.37
C TYR A 597 9.05 -46.69 17.86
N ASP A 598 9.33 -47.79 18.60
CA ASP A 598 9.70 -47.72 20.01
C ASP A 598 11.07 -47.06 20.22
N LYS A 599 11.98 -47.21 19.26
CA LYS A 599 13.29 -46.60 19.29
C LYS A 599 13.20 -45.12 18.97
N ILE A 600 12.37 -44.72 18.00
CA ILE A 600 12.11 -43.31 17.65
C ILE A 600 11.49 -42.56 18.84
N GLN A 601 10.54 -43.19 19.54
CA GLN A 601 9.88 -42.57 20.70
C GLN A 601 10.87 -42.32 21.84
N LYS A 602 11.77 -43.29 22.14
CA LYS A 602 12.80 -43.15 23.17
C LYS A 602 13.84 -42.07 22.81
N LEU A 603 14.27 -42.02 21.55
CA LEU A 603 15.20 -41.03 21.08
C LEU A 603 14.57 -39.60 21.08
N SER A 604 13.29 -39.47 20.71
CA SER A 604 12.55 -38.21 20.77
C SER A 604 12.35 -37.70 22.21
N GLN A 605 12.09 -38.62 23.16
CA GLN A 605 12.03 -38.24 24.57
C GLN A 605 13.40 -37.81 25.09
N ARG A 606 14.46 -38.57 24.74
CA ARG A 606 15.83 -38.25 25.17
C ARG A 606 16.37 -36.93 24.63
N ILE A 607 16.04 -36.61 23.37
CA ILE A 607 16.46 -35.30 22.79
C ILE A 607 15.78 -34.13 23.52
N GLY A 608 14.52 -34.26 23.93
CA GLY A 608 13.83 -33.27 24.75
C GLY A 608 14.52 -33.05 26.09
N GLU A 609 14.88 -34.13 26.81
CA GLU A 609 15.60 -34.06 28.09
C GLU A 609 16.99 -33.44 27.93
N VAL A 610 17.71 -33.77 26.85
CA VAL A 610 19.03 -33.20 26.56
C VAL A 610 18.95 -31.69 26.25
N ILE A 611 17.92 -31.23 25.53
CA ILE A 611 17.70 -29.80 25.25
C ILE A 611 17.42 -29.03 26.55
N GLU A 612 16.52 -29.53 27.41
CA GLU A 612 16.24 -28.90 28.71
C GLU A 612 17.51 -28.81 29.59
N LEU A 613 18.32 -29.87 29.62
CA LEU A 613 19.57 -29.88 30.37
C LEU A 613 20.61 -28.90 29.80
N ILE A 614 20.67 -28.73 28.49
CA ILE A 614 21.54 -27.72 27.84
C ILE A 614 21.08 -26.32 28.23
N ASP A 615 19.79 -26.04 28.18
CA ASP A 615 19.23 -24.72 28.50
C ASP A 615 19.47 -24.34 29.97
N ASP A 616 19.21 -25.25 30.92
CA ASP A 616 19.44 -25.01 32.34
C ASP A 616 20.92 -24.78 32.66
N LYS A 617 21.81 -25.61 32.06
CA LYS A 617 23.24 -25.47 32.29
C LYS A 617 23.83 -24.23 31.61
N THR A 618 23.31 -23.84 30.46
CA THR A 618 23.70 -22.62 29.75
C THR A 618 23.29 -21.37 30.54
N LEU A 619 22.09 -21.35 31.13
CA LEU A 619 21.67 -20.25 32.01
C LEU A 619 22.62 -20.10 33.20
N ARG A 620 22.95 -21.22 33.89
CA ARG A 620 23.88 -21.17 35.03
C ARG A 620 25.30 -20.78 34.61
N TRP A 621 25.77 -21.26 33.45
CA TRP A 621 27.06 -20.88 32.88
C TRP A 621 27.11 -19.36 32.56
N MET A 622 26.03 -18.77 32.02
CA MET A 622 25.93 -17.33 31.75
C MET A 622 26.02 -16.50 33.03
N GLU A 623 25.32 -16.92 34.11
CA GLU A 623 25.40 -16.26 35.42
C GLU A 623 26.83 -16.23 35.97
N LEU A 624 27.55 -17.35 35.83
CA LEU A 624 28.94 -17.46 36.28
C LEU A 624 29.90 -16.68 35.36
N ASP A 625 29.66 -16.63 34.05
CA ASP A 625 30.40 -15.82 33.09
C ASP A 625 30.26 -14.32 33.37
N GLU A 626 29.06 -13.85 33.74
CA GLU A 626 28.85 -12.46 34.18
C GLU A 626 29.61 -12.12 35.48
N LEU A 627 29.71 -13.07 36.42
CA LEU A 627 30.46 -12.89 37.66
C LEU A 627 32.00 -12.94 37.44
N MET A 628 32.43 -13.58 36.34
CA MET A 628 33.88 -13.72 35.99
C MET A 628 34.39 -12.59 35.11
N ARG A 629 33.53 -11.87 34.45
CA ARG A 629 33.80 -10.64 33.70
C ARG A 629 33.83 -9.41 34.60
#